data_d5ea269ef45adccdebb388d3f048940f
#
_entry.id   d5ea269ef45adccdebb388d3f048940f
#
_cell.length_a   1.000
_cell.length_b   1.000
_cell.length_c   1.000
_cell.angle_alpha   90.00
_cell.angle_beta   90.00
_cell.angle_gamma   90.00
#
_symmetry.space_group_name_H-M   'P 1'
#
loop_
_entity.id
_entity.type
_entity.pdbx_description
1 polymer ?
#
loop_
_entity_poly.entity_id
_entity_poly.type
_entity_poly.pdbx_seq_one_letter_code
_entity_poly.pdbx_strand_id
1 'polypeptide(L)'
;MPKMKQPPLLDLSDLLSLYLPDMSFGEYLREVRRAQRISLRSLAKAVNKTPTYISDIENGNNRPPDKELLDAILAALKVNEFPSLKGKLYDLAALGRGDIPADVKSYVIENPELISILRSLQSNPALKEIIAEMASQYCKGGANNDSE
;
A
#
# COMPACT_ATOMS: atom_id res chain seq x y z
N MET A 1 8.91 -36.76 -2.85
CA MET A 1 9.59 -35.55 -2.39
C MET A 1 8.63 -34.68 -1.62
N PRO A 2 8.84 -34.52 -0.34
CA PRO A 2 8.08 -33.54 0.36
C PRO A 2 8.35 -32.20 -0.29
N LYS A 3 7.30 -31.57 -0.78
CA LYS A 3 7.39 -30.20 -1.19
C LYS A 3 8.01 -29.44 -0.02
N MET A 4 9.22 -28.98 -0.19
CA MET A 4 9.78 -28.05 0.75
C MET A 4 8.74 -26.96 0.94
N LYS A 5 8.15 -26.91 2.11
CA LYS A 5 7.41 -25.73 2.51
C LYS A 5 8.34 -24.58 2.21
N GLN A 6 7.95 -23.75 1.27
CA GLN A 6 8.63 -22.46 1.13
C GLN A 6 8.73 -21.89 2.54
N PRO A 7 9.92 -21.45 2.98
CA PRO A 7 9.99 -20.75 4.23
C PRO A 7 8.91 -19.68 4.20
N PRO A 8 8.21 -19.46 5.31
CA PRO A 8 7.28 -18.36 5.35
C PRO A 8 8.01 -17.17 4.77
N LEU A 9 7.48 -16.67 3.68
CA LEU A 9 7.91 -15.42 3.13
C LEU A 9 8.08 -14.48 4.30
N LEU A 10 9.19 -13.77 4.32
CA LEU A 10 9.45 -12.71 5.26
C LEU A 10 8.13 -12.21 5.77
N ASP A 11 8.04 -12.27 7.04
CA ASP A 11 6.84 -11.84 7.71
C ASP A 11 6.41 -10.53 7.07
N LEU A 12 5.37 -10.59 6.25
CA LEU A 12 4.85 -9.39 5.60
C LEU A 12 4.42 -8.36 6.63
N SER A 13 4.24 -8.79 7.90
CA SER A 13 4.09 -7.89 9.02
C SER A 13 5.37 -7.10 9.32
N ASP A 14 6.54 -7.68 9.09
CA ASP A 14 7.81 -6.98 9.20
C ASP A 14 7.96 -5.91 8.11
N LEU A 15 7.49 -6.20 6.89
CA LEU A 15 7.44 -5.20 5.83
C LEU A 15 6.50 -4.05 6.16
N LEU A 16 5.37 -4.34 6.80
CA LEU A 16 4.42 -3.31 7.25
C LEU A 16 5.01 -2.47 8.40
N SER A 17 5.81 -3.10 9.28
CA SER A 17 6.50 -2.38 10.36
C SER A 17 7.67 -1.55 9.85
N LEU A 18 8.25 -1.93 8.72
CA LEU A 18 9.30 -1.17 8.03
C LEU A 18 8.74 -0.04 7.17
N TYR A 19 7.42 0.14 7.15
CA TYR A 19 6.84 1.26 6.43
C TYR A 19 7.31 2.57 7.03
N LEU A 20 8.23 3.19 6.32
CA LEU A 20 8.64 4.55 6.61
C LEU A 20 7.68 5.50 5.89
N PRO A 21 7.24 6.58 6.55
CA PRO A 21 6.32 7.54 5.94
C PRO A 21 6.80 8.08 4.59
N ASP A 22 8.10 8.08 4.37
CA ASP A 22 8.75 8.61 3.18
C ASP A 22 8.95 7.60 2.06
N MET A 23 8.53 6.35 2.26
CA MET A 23 8.69 5.31 1.25
C MET A 23 7.74 5.55 0.07
N SER A 24 8.29 5.64 -1.13
CA SER A 24 7.52 5.81 -2.36
C SER A 24 6.82 4.50 -2.76
N PHE A 25 5.83 4.61 -3.65
CA PHE A 25 5.17 3.44 -4.23
C PHE A 25 6.18 2.47 -4.86
N GLY A 26 7.12 2.99 -5.64
CA GLY A 26 8.11 2.17 -6.33
C GLY A 26 9.02 1.42 -5.38
N GLU A 27 9.50 2.09 -4.33
CA GLU A 27 10.33 1.46 -3.30
C GLU A 27 9.56 0.36 -2.56
N TYR A 28 8.32 0.62 -2.19
CA TYR A 28 7.48 -0.35 -1.50
C TYR A 28 7.15 -1.55 -2.39
N LEU A 29 6.83 -1.30 -3.66
CA LEU A 29 6.60 -2.35 -4.66
C LEU A 29 7.83 -3.26 -4.78
N ARG A 30 9.03 -2.68 -4.83
CA ARG A 30 10.29 -3.43 -4.90
C ARG A 30 10.46 -4.33 -3.69
N GLU A 31 10.24 -3.81 -2.49
CA GLU A 31 10.39 -4.58 -1.26
C GLU A 31 9.39 -5.74 -1.21
N VAL A 32 8.14 -5.50 -1.57
CA VAL A 32 7.11 -6.56 -1.64
C VAL A 32 7.51 -7.62 -2.67
N ARG A 33 7.93 -7.20 -3.86
CA ARG A 33 8.36 -8.13 -4.90
C ARG A 33 9.52 -9.01 -4.44
N ARG A 34 10.52 -8.41 -3.81
CA ARG A 34 11.69 -9.14 -3.28
C ARG A 34 11.30 -10.09 -2.16
N ALA A 35 10.42 -9.67 -1.25
CA ALA A 35 9.91 -10.51 -0.18
C ALA A 35 9.16 -11.73 -0.72
N GLN A 36 8.42 -11.56 -1.82
CA GLN A 36 7.75 -12.65 -2.50
C GLN A 36 8.69 -13.46 -3.43
N ARG A 37 9.97 -13.10 -3.48
CA ARG A 37 10.99 -13.77 -4.31
C ARG A 37 10.62 -13.83 -5.79
N ILE A 38 9.99 -12.77 -6.27
CA ILE A 38 9.58 -12.63 -7.68
C ILE A 38 10.58 -11.72 -8.38
N SER A 39 11.15 -12.19 -9.50
CA SER A 39 12.06 -11.40 -10.30
C SER A 39 11.33 -10.32 -11.10
N LEU A 40 12.05 -9.27 -11.49
CA LEU A 40 11.52 -8.24 -12.39
C LEU A 40 10.95 -8.85 -13.68
N ARG A 41 11.65 -9.80 -14.25
CA ARG A 41 11.22 -10.48 -15.47
C ARG A 41 9.94 -11.25 -15.27
N SER A 42 9.84 -11.99 -14.16
CA SER A 42 8.64 -12.77 -13.85
C SER A 42 7.44 -11.87 -13.63
N LEU A 43 7.60 -10.79 -12.88
CA LEU A 43 6.52 -9.84 -12.67
C LEU A 43 6.09 -9.18 -13.98
N ALA A 44 7.03 -8.68 -14.76
CA ALA A 44 6.77 -8.03 -16.03
C ALA A 44 6.01 -8.96 -16.99
N LYS A 45 6.45 -10.20 -17.10
CA LYS A 45 5.79 -11.22 -17.94
C LYS A 45 4.35 -11.47 -17.47
N ALA A 46 4.14 -11.60 -16.15
CA ALA A 46 2.83 -11.88 -15.60
C ALA A 46 1.81 -10.76 -15.88
N VAL A 47 2.27 -9.52 -15.98
CA VAL A 47 1.40 -8.35 -16.23
C VAL A 47 1.52 -7.82 -17.66
N ASN A 48 2.17 -8.58 -18.54
CA ASN A 48 2.32 -8.26 -19.95
C ASN A 48 3.01 -6.91 -20.20
N LYS A 49 4.07 -6.65 -19.45
CA LYS A 49 4.93 -5.46 -19.58
C LYS A 49 6.39 -5.87 -19.73
N THR A 50 7.25 -4.90 -20.05
CA THR A 50 8.69 -5.14 -20.11
C THR A 50 9.32 -5.04 -18.71
N PRO A 51 10.45 -5.75 -18.46
CA PRO A 51 11.18 -5.57 -17.22
C PRO A 51 11.63 -4.12 -16.98
N THR A 52 12.00 -3.41 -18.04
CA THR A 52 12.37 -2.00 -17.98
C THR A 52 11.22 -1.16 -17.45
N TYR A 53 9.98 -1.41 -17.90
CA TYR A 53 8.81 -0.69 -17.44
C TYR A 53 8.60 -0.86 -15.92
N ILE A 54 8.70 -2.09 -15.42
CA ILE A 54 8.56 -2.37 -13.98
C ILE A 54 9.71 -1.73 -13.21
N SER A 55 10.95 -1.82 -13.73
CA SER A 55 12.10 -1.17 -13.12
C SER A 55 11.93 0.35 -13.02
N ASP A 56 11.40 0.97 -14.05
CA ASP A 56 11.15 2.41 -14.06
C ASP A 56 10.10 2.82 -13.03
N ILE A 57 9.06 2.01 -12.81
CA ILE A 57 8.10 2.24 -11.73
C ILE A 57 8.79 2.12 -10.37
N GLU A 58 9.58 1.07 -10.16
CA GLU A 58 10.27 0.85 -8.88
C GLU A 58 11.28 1.95 -8.56
N ASN A 59 11.89 2.53 -9.58
CA ASN A 59 12.88 3.61 -9.42
C ASN A 59 12.26 5.02 -9.41
N GLY A 60 10.93 5.12 -9.57
CA GLY A 60 10.25 6.41 -9.59
C GLY A 60 10.36 7.18 -10.89
N ASN A 61 10.87 6.56 -11.96
CA ASN A 61 10.99 7.17 -13.28
C ASN A 61 9.66 7.19 -14.04
N ASN A 62 8.74 6.32 -13.68
CA ASN A 62 7.37 6.30 -14.16
C ASN A 62 6.40 6.50 -13.00
N ARG A 63 5.24 7.09 -13.31
CA ARG A 63 4.15 7.21 -12.34
C ARG A 63 3.65 5.83 -11.93
N PRO A 64 3.08 5.70 -10.72
CA PRO A 64 2.40 4.47 -10.34
C PRO A 64 1.34 4.08 -11.39
N PRO A 65 1.12 2.78 -11.61
CA PRO A 65 0.16 2.31 -12.61
C PRO A 65 -1.27 2.68 -12.22
N ASP A 66 -2.16 2.66 -13.22
CA ASP A 66 -3.59 2.78 -12.99
C ASP A 66 -4.14 1.56 -12.23
N LYS A 67 -5.41 1.64 -11.84
CA LYS A 67 -6.04 0.59 -11.04
C LYS A 67 -5.99 -0.79 -11.73
N GLU A 68 -6.24 -0.84 -13.02
CA GLU A 68 -6.28 -2.11 -13.76
C GLU A 68 -4.93 -2.82 -13.76
N LEU A 69 -3.87 -2.09 -14.08
CA LEU A 69 -2.51 -2.65 -14.05
C LEU A 69 -2.05 -2.94 -12.62
N LEU A 70 -2.42 -2.09 -11.67
CA LEU A 70 -2.09 -2.31 -10.26
C LEU A 70 -2.75 -3.60 -9.75
N ASP A 71 -4.02 -3.84 -10.08
CA ASP A 71 -4.72 -5.08 -9.71
C ASP A 71 -4.00 -6.30 -10.29
N ALA A 72 -3.53 -6.23 -11.53
CA ALA A 72 -2.75 -7.30 -12.15
C ALA A 72 -1.41 -7.53 -11.44
N ILE A 73 -0.72 -6.45 -11.05
CA ILE A 73 0.53 -6.53 -10.29
C ILE A 73 0.30 -7.19 -8.93
N LEU A 74 -0.74 -6.79 -8.21
CA LEU A 74 -1.06 -7.35 -6.90
C LEU A 74 -1.39 -8.84 -6.99
N ALA A 75 -2.11 -9.25 -8.02
CA ALA A 75 -2.39 -10.66 -8.27
C ALA A 75 -1.11 -11.45 -8.57
N ALA A 76 -0.22 -10.89 -9.40
CA ALA A 76 1.06 -11.50 -9.74
C ALA A 76 1.98 -11.62 -8.53
N LEU A 77 1.95 -10.65 -7.62
CA LEU A 77 2.72 -10.66 -6.38
C LEU A 77 2.12 -11.56 -5.30
N LYS A 78 0.91 -12.08 -5.51
CA LYS A 78 0.19 -12.95 -4.56
C LYS A 78 -0.09 -12.27 -3.22
N VAL A 79 -0.40 -10.98 -3.25
CA VAL A 79 -0.65 -10.19 -2.04
C VAL A 79 -2.14 -9.95 -1.77
N ASN A 80 -3.03 -10.53 -2.59
CA ASN A 80 -4.47 -10.39 -2.40
C ASN A 80 -4.96 -10.96 -1.06
N GLU A 81 -4.21 -11.89 -0.48
CA GLU A 81 -4.51 -12.49 0.83
C GLU A 81 -4.04 -11.61 2.00
N PHE A 82 -3.39 -10.48 1.71
CA PHE A 82 -2.86 -9.57 2.72
C PHE A 82 -3.52 -8.18 2.55
N PRO A 83 -4.72 -7.98 3.14
CA PRO A 83 -5.49 -6.74 2.93
C PRO A 83 -4.73 -5.47 3.31
N SER A 84 -3.94 -5.50 4.39
CA SER A 84 -3.16 -4.35 4.83
C SER A 84 -2.08 -3.95 3.82
N LEU A 85 -1.39 -4.94 3.26
CA LEU A 85 -0.36 -4.73 2.25
C LEU A 85 -0.95 -4.20 0.95
N LYS A 86 -2.06 -4.81 0.54
CA LYS A 86 -2.82 -4.41 -0.64
C LYS A 86 -3.31 -2.97 -0.51
N GLY A 87 -3.93 -2.63 0.62
CA GLY A 87 -4.39 -1.27 0.90
C GLY A 87 -3.27 -0.25 0.84
N LYS A 88 -2.10 -0.59 1.39
CA LYS A 88 -0.92 0.26 1.37
C LYS A 88 -0.43 0.54 -0.04
N LEU A 89 -0.39 -0.47 -0.90
CA LEU A 89 0.02 -0.30 -2.29
C LEU A 89 -0.97 0.59 -3.06
N TYR A 90 -2.28 0.43 -2.82
CA TYR A 90 -3.28 1.33 -3.40
C TYR A 90 -3.11 2.77 -2.92
N ASP A 91 -2.89 2.97 -1.63
CA ASP A 91 -2.71 4.29 -1.04
C ASP A 91 -1.49 4.99 -1.63
N LEU A 92 -0.35 4.31 -1.66
CA LEU A 92 0.88 4.86 -2.21
C LEU A 92 0.78 5.13 -3.72
N ALA A 93 0.09 4.26 -4.46
CA ALA A 93 -0.14 4.47 -5.88
C ALA A 93 -1.01 5.71 -6.13
N ALA A 94 -2.09 5.88 -5.39
CA ALA A 94 -2.96 7.05 -5.49
C ALA A 94 -2.19 8.34 -5.16
N LEU A 95 -1.49 8.35 -4.03
CA LEU A 95 -0.67 9.49 -3.61
C LEU A 95 0.42 9.82 -4.64
N GLY A 96 1.06 8.80 -5.22
CA GLY A 96 2.08 8.99 -6.24
C GLY A 96 1.54 9.58 -7.55
N ARG A 97 0.24 9.43 -7.80
CA ARG A 97 -0.45 10.09 -8.91
C ARG A 97 -1.03 11.45 -8.54
N GLY A 98 -0.87 11.90 -7.29
CA GLY A 98 -1.47 13.12 -6.79
C GLY A 98 -2.98 13.00 -6.55
N ASP A 99 -3.46 11.81 -6.24
CA ASP A 99 -4.87 11.53 -5.98
C ASP A 99 -5.05 10.92 -4.58
N ILE A 100 -6.29 10.71 -4.18
CA ILE A 100 -6.66 10.04 -2.93
C ILE A 100 -7.18 8.64 -3.30
N PRO A 101 -6.94 7.62 -2.44
CA PRO A 101 -7.51 6.29 -2.68
C PRO A 101 -9.01 6.35 -2.92
N ALA A 102 -9.49 5.58 -3.90
CA ALA A 102 -10.86 5.66 -4.39
C ALA A 102 -11.91 5.37 -3.31
N ASP A 103 -11.63 4.44 -2.42
CA ASP A 103 -12.50 4.10 -1.29
C ASP A 103 -12.63 5.27 -0.31
N VAL A 104 -11.51 5.94 0.01
CA VAL A 104 -11.51 7.14 0.88
C VAL A 104 -12.26 8.28 0.21
N LYS A 105 -12.02 8.48 -1.08
CA LYS A 105 -12.71 9.50 -1.87
C LYS A 105 -14.22 9.29 -1.87
N SER A 106 -14.67 8.06 -2.12
CA SER A 106 -16.09 7.70 -2.08
C SER A 106 -16.70 7.96 -0.71
N TYR A 107 -16.02 7.55 0.34
CA TYR A 107 -16.47 7.76 1.71
C TYR A 107 -16.62 9.24 2.06
N VAL A 108 -15.69 10.10 1.64
CA VAL A 108 -15.79 11.55 1.85
C VAL A 108 -16.97 12.14 1.07
N ILE A 109 -17.22 11.67 -0.15
CA ILE A 109 -18.35 12.14 -0.96
C ILE A 109 -19.68 11.76 -0.31
N GLU A 110 -19.78 10.57 0.26
CA GLU A 110 -20.98 10.09 0.95
C GLU A 110 -21.19 10.77 2.32
N ASN A 111 -20.12 11.34 2.89
CA ASN A 111 -20.14 12.01 4.19
C ASN A 111 -19.56 13.43 4.07
N PRO A 112 -20.32 14.39 3.48
CA PRO A 112 -19.79 15.73 3.16
C PRO A 112 -19.32 16.52 4.38
N GLU A 113 -19.79 16.21 5.58
CA GLU A 113 -19.35 16.82 6.83
C GLU A 113 -17.84 16.61 7.06
N LEU A 114 -17.26 15.53 6.53
CA LEU A 114 -15.83 15.28 6.61
C LEU A 114 -15.00 16.35 5.89
N ILE A 115 -15.55 16.95 4.85
CA ILE A 115 -14.88 18.03 4.12
C ILE A 115 -14.63 19.24 5.04
N SER A 116 -15.64 19.59 5.85
CA SER A 116 -15.53 20.68 6.83
C SER A 116 -14.51 20.36 7.91
N ILE A 117 -14.50 19.11 8.39
CA ILE A 117 -13.52 18.63 9.36
C ILE A 117 -12.11 18.73 8.81
N LEU A 118 -11.88 18.25 7.58
CA LEU A 118 -10.59 18.31 6.93
C LEU A 118 -10.09 19.75 6.74
N ARG A 119 -10.98 20.68 6.39
CA ARG A 119 -10.63 22.10 6.32
C ARG A 119 -10.24 22.67 7.68
N SER A 120 -10.95 22.29 8.73
CA SER A 120 -10.61 22.69 10.10
C SER A 120 -9.23 22.17 10.53
N LEU A 121 -8.90 20.95 10.15
CA LEU A 121 -7.58 20.37 10.39
C LEU A 121 -6.47 21.13 9.66
N GLN A 122 -6.75 21.55 8.43
CA GLN A 122 -5.80 22.35 7.65
C GLN A 122 -5.49 23.70 8.32
N SER A 123 -6.50 24.31 8.96
CA SER A 123 -6.40 25.62 9.60
C SER A 123 -5.89 25.56 11.05
N ASN A 124 -5.89 24.39 11.68
CA ASN A 124 -5.57 24.23 13.10
C ASN A 124 -4.55 23.09 13.31
N PRO A 125 -3.25 23.42 13.39
CA PRO A 125 -2.20 22.41 13.60
C PRO A 125 -2.36 21.63 14.91
N ALA A 126 -2.85 22.24 15.99
CA ALA A 126 -3.06 21.59 17.27
C ALA A 126 -4.12 20.49 17.18
N LEU A 127 -5.21 20.74 16.46
CA LEU A 127 -6.25 19.75 16.21
C LEU A 127 -5.71 18.57 15.40
N LYS A 128 -4.87 18.84 14.44
CA LYS A 128 -4.21 17.81 13.62
C LYS A 128 -3.36 16.88 14.49
N GLU A 129 -2.59 17.41 15.41
CA GLU A 129 -1.76 16.62 16.34
C GLU A 129 -2.61 15.75 17.26
N ILE A 130 -3.71 16.28 17.79
CA ILE A 130 -4.63 15.53 18.67
C ILE A 130 -5.23 14.34 17.89
N ILE A 131 -5.70 14.57 16.68
CA ILE A 131 -6.27 13.51 15.85
C ILE A 131 -5.23 12.47 15.46
N ALA A 132 -4.02 12.89 15.12
CA ALA A 132 -2.92 11.98 14.79
C ALA A 132 -2.57 11.07 15.97
N GLU A 133 -2.56 11.62 17.19
CA GLU A 133 -2.31 10.85 18.41
C GLU A 133 -3.45 9.86 18.70
N MET A 134 -4.70 10.29 18.57
CA MET A 134 -5.86 9.40 18.70
C MET A 134 -5.83 8.29 17.66
N ALA A 135 -5.54 8.60 16.41
CA ALA A 135 -5.44 7.63 15.33
C ALA A 135 -4.35 6.58 15.61
N SER A 136 -3.20 7.00 16.16
CA SER A 136 -2.11 6.07 16.49
C SER A 136 -2.53 5.06 17.58
N GLN A 137 -3.38 5.46 18.51
CA GLN A 137 -3.92 4.56 19.55
C GLN A 137 -4.90 3.55 18.96
N TYR A 138 -5.78 3.99 18.04
CA TYR A 138 -6.74 3.11 17.38
C TYR A 138 -6.08 2.12 16.41
N CYS A 139 -5.07 2.54 15.67
CA CYS A 139 -4.34 1.66 14.76
C CYS A 139 -3.52 0.58 15.49
N LYS A 140 -3.07 0.86 16.71
CA LYS A 140 -2.38 -0.13 17.56
C LYS A 140 -3.36 -1.11 18.23
N GLY A 141 -4.61 -0.69 18.48
CA GLY A 141 -5.63 -1.51 19.12
C GLY A 141 -6.29 -2.53 18.18
N GLY A 142 -6.20 -2.35 16.89
CA GLY A 142 -6.81 -3.25 15.90
C GLY A 142 -6.12 -4.60 15.71
N ALA A 143 -4.92 -4.76 16.27
CA ALA A 143 -4.15 -6.00 16.15
C ALA A 143 -4.50 -7.05 17.22
N ASN A 144 -5.33 -6.70 18.22
CA ASN A 144 -5.59 -7.56 19.37
C ASN A 144 -7.00 -8.13 19.47
N ASN A 145 -7.84 -8.00 18.44
CA ASN A 145 -9.23 -8.46 18.50
C ASN A 145 -9.53 -9.75 17.74
N ASP A 146 -8.53 -10.48 17.29
CA ASP A 146 -8.71 -11.77 16.64
C ASP A 146 -8.36 -12.95 17.54
N SER A 147 -8.61 -12.85 18.85
CA SER A 147 -8.50 -13.98 19.75
C SER A 147 -9.74 -14.13 20.64
N GLU A 148 -10.82 -14.49 20.01
CA GLU A 148 -11.92 -15.23 20.63
C GLU A 148 -12.70 -15.99 19.55
#